data_b5fe323ebf82e2cfc0bd0bda228daf95
#
_entry.id   b5fe323ebf82e2cfc0bd0bda228daf95
#
_cell.length_a   1.000
_cell.length_b   1.000
_cell.length_c   1.000
_cell.angle_alpha   90.00
_cell.angle_beta   90.00
_cell.angle_gamma   90.00
#
_symmetry.space_group_name_H-M   'P 1'
#
loop_
_entity.id
_entity.type
_entity.pdbx_description
1 polymer ?
#
loop_
_entity_poly.entity_id
_entity_poly.type
_entity_poly.pdbx_seq_one_letter_code
_entity_poly.pdbx_strand_id
1 'polypeptide(L)'
;NLEEDKLYEIESNIYETDDNGNVYKKNHTLLPEITYEKNTFDYTTDNRGRISSWNGKPQYMPENERDEIAQLEAGGEDRQEGDDGGHLVARILGGSSGNENIVPMRDTVNRGDYKKVENEIAQAVKQGKNVDDSGEIMYEGDETRPSKIKRVYEIDGEKSVLKVDNVKKSFDLMEDFEENIEKNDLENLLCEIDDMHEDGCDVSITSILKKYDQSGNLLSIRVGIRNETDGEKTYKTYDMKKAG
;
A
#
# COMPACT_ATOMS: atom_id res chain seq x y z
N ASN A 1 7.77 30.03 13.76
CA ASN A 1 7.48 28.62 13.46
C ASN A 1 6.87 28.00 14.71
N LEU A 2 5.88 27.15 14.55
CA LEU A 2 5.36 26.34 15.63
C LEU A 2 6.40 25.26 16.01
N GLU A 3 6.25 24.67 17.21
CA GLU A 3 7.10 23.54 17.60
C GLU A 3 6.68 22.29 16.85
N GLU A 4 7.64 21.39 16.63
CA GLU A 4 7.45 20.09 15.99
C GLU A 4 6.59 19.19 16.87
N ASP A 5 5.71 18.39 16.25
CA ASP A 5 4.92 17.33 16.90
C ASP A 5 4.14 17.79 18.14
N LYS A 6 3.42 18.90 18.00
CA LYS A 6 2.67 19.55 19.08
C LYS A 6 1.20 19.74 18.77
N LEU A 7 0.42 19.82 19.85
CA LEU A 7 -0.99 20.20 19.83
C LEU A 7 -1.14 21.66 20.25
N TYR A 8 -1.93 22.42 19.50
CA TYR A 8 -2.29 23.80 19.79
C TYR A 8 -3.80 23.95 19.83
N GLU A 9 -4.34 24.49 20.92
CA GLU A 9 -5.74 24.86 21.01
C GLU A 9 -5.91 26.35 20.69
N ILE A 10 -6.65 26.65 19.63
CA ILE A 10 -6.91 28.04 19.19
C ILE A 10 -8.41 28.14 18.88
N GLU A 11 -9.12 29.00 19.59
CA GLU A 11 -10.57 29.27 19.40
C GLU A 11 -11.41 27.97 19.37
N SER A 12 -11.16 27.08 20.35
CA SER A 12 -11.82 25.76 20.47
C SER A 12 -11.54 24.79 19.33
N ASN A 13 -10.54 25.04 18.50
CA ASN A 13 -10.02 24.04 17.53
C ASN A 13 -8.67 23.52 18.00
N ILE A 14 -8.43 22.23 17.77
CA ILE A 14 -7.15 21.58 18.02
C ILE A 14 -6.40 21.51 16.69
N TYR A 15 -5.17 22.01 16.68
CA TYR A 15 -4.26 21.93 15.53
C TYR A 15 -3.06 21.07 15.92
N GLU A 16 -2.65 20.19 15.03
CA GLU A 16 -1.50 19.32 15.21
C GLU A 16 -0.41 19.69 14.21
N THR A 17 0.85 19.71 14.66
CA THR A 17 2.01 19.99 13.82
C THR A 17 2.77 18.70 13.49
N ASP A 18 3.32 18.66 12.29
CA ASP A 18 4.22 17.63 11.81
C ASP A 18 5.64 17.77 12.40
N ASP A 19 6.57 16.94 11.96
CA ASP A 19 7.95 16.92 12.43
C ASP A 19 8.76 18.15 11.99
N ASN A 20 8.20 19.01 11.15
CA ASN A 20 8.76 20.31 10.73
C ASN A 20 8.06 21.53 11.38
N GLY A 21 7.07 21.29 12.25
CA GLY A 21 6.27 22.34 12.88
C GLY A 21 5.21 22.95 11.96
N ASN A 22 4.86 22.29 10.85
CA ASN A 22 3.76 22.70 9.98
C ASN A 22 2.45 22.10 10.46
N VAL A 23 1.38 22.87 10.45
CA VAL A 23 0.05 22.36 10.80
C VAL A 23 -0.43 21.42 9.72
N TYR A 24 -0.74 20.18 10.09
CA TYR A 24 -1.21 19.15 9.17
C TYR A 24 -2.59 18.58 9.52
N LYS A 25 -3.04 18.72 10.78
CA LYS A 25 -4.38 18.33 11.20
C LYS A 25 -5.11 19.48 11.89
N LYS A 26 -6.43 19.47 11.75
CA LYS A 26 -7.36 20.28 12.52
C LYS A 26 -8.45 19.38 13.10
N ASN A 27 -8.64 19.42 14.43
CA ASN A 27 -9.60 18.56 15.14
C ASN A 27 -9.43 17.09 14.76
N HIS A 28 -8.17 16.62 14.77
CA HIS A 28 -7.74 15.25 14.43
C HIS A 28 -7.98 14.83 12.98
N THR A 29 -8.41 15.74 12.11
CA THR A 29 -8.63 15.47 10.68
C THR A 29 -7.49 16.07 9.86
N LEU A 30 -6.95 15.32 8.91
CA LEU A 30 -5.94 15.80 7.96
C LEU A 30 -6.45 16.99 7.14
N LEU A 31 -5.59 17.97 6.94
CA LEU A 31 -5.89 19.11 6.08
C LEU A 31 -5.78 18.70 4.60
N PRO A 32 -6.59 19.29 3.71
CA PRO A 32 -6.52 19.00 2.28
C PRO A 32 -5.31 19.70 1.62
N GLU A 33 -4.83 19.09 0.52
CA GLU A 33 -3.82 19.64 -0.38
C GLU A 33 -2.52 20.07 0.32
N ILE A 34 -2.07 19.29 1.29
CA ILE A 34 -0.83 19.52 2.02
C ILE A 34 0.15 18.38 1.87
N THR A 35 1.41 18.66 2.12
CA THR A 35 2.46 17.67 2.42
C THR A 35 2.87 17.84 3.88
N TYR A 36 3.00 16.74 4.62
CA TYR A 36 3.47 16.70 5.99
C TYR A 36 4.50 15.60 6.18
N GLU A 37 5.46 15.83 7.08
CA GLU A 37 6.49 14.84 7.41
C GLU A 37 6.18 14.16 8.75
N LYS A 38 6.24 12.83 8.76
CA LYS A 38 6.22 12.02 9.98
C LYS A 38 7.32 10.98 9.94
N ASN A 39 8.22 11.06 10.92
CA ASN A 39 9.46 10.29 10.99
C ASN A 39 10.32 10.55 9.74
N THR A 40 10.48 9.60 8.85
CA THR A 40 11.32 9.71 7.65
C THR A 40 10.50 9.68 6.36
N PHE A 41 9.20 9.97 6.47
CA PHE A 41 8.27 9.91 5.35
C PHE A 41 7.51 11.22 5.17
N ASP A 42 7.49 11.68 3.93
CA ASP A 42 6.56 12.71 3.46
C ASP A 42 5.26 12.07 3.01
N TYR A 43 4.14 12.59 3.47
CA TYR A 43 2.80 12.20 3.06
C TYR A 43 2.11 13.38 2.39
N THR A 44 1.30 13.11 1.38
CA THR A 44 0.53 14.15 0.69
C THR A 44 -0.96 13.83 0.79
N THR A 45 -1.78 14.84 0.97
CA THR A 45 -3.24 14.71 0.93
C THR A 45 -3.83 15.27 -0.35
N ASP A 46 -4.97 14.71 -0.76
CA ASP A 46 -5.77 15.22 -1.86
C ASP A 46 -6.64 16.43 -1.42
N ASN A 47 -7.46 16.94 -2.33
CA ASN A 47 -8.36 18.07 -2.08
C ASN A 47 -9.47 17.80 -1.05
N ARG A 48 -9.57 16.59 -0.52
CA ARG A 48 -10.51 16.16 0.53
C ARG A 48 -9.82 15.81 1.84
N GLY A 49 -8.50 15.96 1.92
CA GLY A 49 -7.71 15.60 3.09
C GLY A 49 -7.45 14.09 3.23
N ARG A 50 -7.69 13.29 2.17
CA ARG A 50 -7.35 11.86 2.17
C ARG A 50 -5.89 11.70 1.75
N ILE A 51 -5.18 10.74 2.34
CA ILE A 51 -3.79 10.46 1.97
C ILE A 51 -3.73 9.98 0.52
N SER A 52 -3.03 10.69 -0.35
CA SER A 52 -2.90 10.38 -1.77
C SER A 52 -1.56 9.76 -2.16
N SER A 53 -0.50 10.04 -1.40
CA SER A 53 0.82 9.45 -1.63
C SER A 53 1.70 9.51 -0.38
N TRP A 54 2.77 8.70 -0.41
CA TRP A 54 3.89 8.79 0.54
C TRP A 54 5.21 8.58 -0.19
N ASN A 55 6.29 9.08 0.41
CA ASN A 55 7.65 8.87 -0.07
C ASN A 55 8.63 9.03 1.09
N GLY A 56 9.63 8.15 1.18
CA GLY A 56 10.64 8.27 2.21
C GLY A 56 11.65 7.12 2.25
N LYS A 57 12.46 7.14 3.30
CA LYS A 57 13.49 6.12 3.56
C LYS A 57 13.14 5.33 4.81
N PRO A 58 12.78 4.05 4.67
CA PRO A 58 12.47 3.21 5.82
C PRO A 58 13.63 3.13 6.81
N GLN A 59 13.29 3.23 8.10
CA GLN A 59 14.23 3.01 9.20
C GLN A 59 13.66 1.96 10.15
N TYR A 60 14.51 1.06 10.66
CA TYR A 60 14.06 0.03 11.58
C TYR A 60 13.78 0.63 12.96
N MET A 61 12.48 0.72 13.33
CA MET A 61 11.97 1.32 14.56
C MET A 61 11.05 0.33 15.32
N PRO A 62 11.61 -0.71 15.97
CA PRO A 62 10.80 -1.78 16.59
C PRO A 62 9.94 -1.29 17.76
N GLU A 63 10.37 -0.24 18.45
CA GLU A 63 9.70 0.35 19.62
C GLU A 63 8.54 1.29 19.26
N ASN A 64 8.30 1.53 17.96
CA ASN A 64 7.22 2.39 17.53
C ASN A 64 5.86 1.78 17.92
N GLU A 65 5.05 2.49 18.71
CA GLU A 65 3.81 2.00 19.31
C GLU A 65 2.68 1.88 18.27
N ARG A 66 1.62 1.16 18.62
CA ARG A 66 0.39 1.05 17.84
C ARG A 66 -0.66 2.01 18.38
N ASP A 67 -1.38 2.65 17.48
CA ASP A 67 -2.63 3.31 17.78
C ASP A 67 -3.80 2.40 17.37
N GLU A 68 -4.33 1.65 18.34
CA GLU A 68 -5.44 0.73 18.10
C GLU A 68 -6.73 1.48 17.75
N ILE A 69 -6.90 2.70 18.28
CA ILE A 69 -8.08 3.54 18.02
C ILE A 69 -8.06 3.98 16.57
N ALA A 70 -6.94 4.54 16.09
CA ALA A 70 -6.80 4.94 14.69
C ALA A 70 -7.02 3.77 13.72
N GLN A 71 -6.59 2.55 14.08
CA GLN A 71 -6.84 1.36 13.27
C GLN A 71 -8.32 0.95 13.24
N LEU A 72 -9.04 1.09 14.34
CA LEU A 72 -10.48 0.79 14.41
C LEU A 72 -11.31 1.83 13.66
N GLU A 73 -10.94 3.09 13.72
CA GLU A 73 -11.67 4.22 13.12
C GLU A 73 -11.37 4.42 11.65
N ALA A 74 -10.31 3.76 11.11
CA ALA A 74 -9.91 3.91 9.72
C ALA A 74 -11.07 3.63 8.75
N GLY A 75 -11.36 4.62 7.88
CA GLY A 75 -12.40 4.56 6.86
C GLY A 75 -13.80 4.98 7.32
N GLY A 76 -14.03 5.15 8.63
CA GLY A 76 -15.31 5.62 9.13
C GLY A 76 -16.49 4.84 8.55
N GLU A 77 -17.45 5.55 7.92
CA GLU A 77 -18.66 4.95 7.32
C GLU A 77 -18.37 4.14 6.04
N ASP A 78 -17.25 4.39 5.36
CA ASP A 78 -16.87 3.68 4.13
C ASP A 78 -16.10 2.37 4.41
N ARG A 79 -15.79 2.08 5.69
CA ARG A 79 -15.14 0.84 6.08
C ARG A 79 -16.04 -0.35 5.80
N GLN A 80 -15.51 -1.37 5.16
CA GLN A 80 -16.23 -2.60 4.84
C GLN A 80 -15.96 -3.69 5.88
N GLU A 81 -16.89 -4.64 5.99
CA GLU A 81 -16.67 -5.84 6.79
C GLU A 81 -15.44 -6.61 6.28
N GLY A 82 -14.56 -6.99 7.20
CA GLY A 82 -13.29 -7.65 6.88
C GLY A 82 -12.14 -6.69 6.56
N ASP A 83 -12.34 -5.37 6.66
CA ASP A 83 -11.22 -4.44 6.56
C ASP A 83 -10.41 -4.37 7.86
N ASP A 84 -9.09 -4.35 7.71
CA ASP A 84 -8.15 -3.93 8.74
C ASP A 84 -7.90 -2.42 8.63
N GLY A 85 -7.52 -1.75 9.72
CA GLY A 85 -6.83 -0.48 9.66
C GLY A 85 -5.37 -0.74 9.25
N GLY A 86 -5.10 -0.65 7.95
CA GLY A 86 -3.79 -0.98 7.36
C GLY A 86 -2.86 0.22 7.34
N HIS A 87 -1.63 0.07 7.83
CA HIS A 87 -0.60 1.08 7.68
C HIS A 87 -0.09 1.12 6.24
N LEU A 88 0.05 2.32 5.67
CA LEU A 88 0.69 2.52 4.35
C LEU A 88 2.19 2.23 4.45
N VAL A 89 2.82 2.71 5.49
CA VAL A 89 4.18 2.36 5.89
C VAL A 89 4.12 1.65 7.24
N ALA A 90 4.70 0.46 7.33
CA ALA A 90 4.72 -0.28 8.57
C ALA A 90 5.38 0.53 9.69
N ARG A 91 4.79 0.57 10.88
CA ARG A 91 5.34 1.29 12.03
C ARG A 91 6.78 0.90 12.37
N ILE A 92 7.12 -0.39 12.23
CA ILE A 92 8.51 -0.88 12.44
C ILE A 92 9.51 -0.38 11.40
N LEU A 93 9.04 0.23 10.33
CA LEU A 93 9.82 0.84 9.25
C LEU A 93 9.82 2.37 9.33
N GLY A 94 9.34 2.94 10.44
CA GLY A 94 9.25 4.38 10.65
C GLY A 94 7.90 4.99 10.25
N GLY A 95 6.93 4.20 9.83
CA GLY A 95 5.57 4.68 9.61
C GLY A 95 4.93 5.20 10.90
N SER A 96 4.20 6.30 10.83
CA SER A 96 3.41 6.81 11.96
C SER A 96 2.35 5.83 12.40
N SER A 97 1.99 5.84 13.67
CA SER A 97 0.96 4.96 14.24
C SER A 97 -0.46 5.48 14.06
N GLY A 98 -0.64 6.77 13.79
CA GLY A 98 -1.94 7.44 13.76
C GLY A 98 -2.63 7.40 12.38
N ASN A 99 -3.80 8.05 12.32
CA ASN A 99 -4.64 8.11 11.13
C ASN A 99 -3.99 8.78 9.90
N GLU A 100 -2.88 9.48 10.11
CA GLU A 100 -2.05 10.07 9.05
C GLU A 100 -1.24 9.04 8.23
N ASN A 101 -1.29 7.77 8.60
CA ASN A 101 -0.60 6.66 7.92
C ASN A 101 -1.48 5.41 7.79
N ILE A 102 -2.76 5.50 8.15
CA ILE A 102 -3.66 4.35 8.20
C ILE A 102 -4.82 4.55 7.25
N VAL A 103 -5.15 3.51 6.48
CA VAL A 103 -6.33 3.46 5.61
C VAL A 103 -7.09 2.16 5.82
N PRO A 104 -8.41 2.12 5.56
CA PRO A 104 -9.15 0.86 5.55
C PRO A 104 -8.65 0.01 4.39
N MET A 105 -8.17 -1.18 4.72
CA MET A 105 -7.53 -2.10 3.79
C MET A 105 -8.11 -3.49 3.97
N ARG A 106 -8.52 -4.14 2.87
CA ARG A 106 -8.96 -5.54 2.93
C ARG A 106 -7.95 -6.37 3.73
N ASP A 107 -8.42 -7.22 4.63
CA ASP A 107 -7.57 -8.10 5.43
C ASP A 107 -6.64 -8.95 4.56
N THR A 108 -7.15 -9.39 3.41
CA THR A 108 -6.43 -10.20 2.42
C THR A 108 -5.30 -9.45 1.73
N VAL A 109 -5.46 -8.15 1.53
CA VAL A 109 -4.40 -7.25 1.05
C VAL A 109 -3.41 -6.99 2.18
N ASN A 110 -3.90 -6.49 3.32
CA ASN A 110 -3.08 -6.11 4.46
C ASN A 110 -2.22 -7.27 4.98
N ARG A 111 -2.82 -8.46 5.14
CA ARG A 111 -2.15 -9.67 5.64
C ARG A 111 -1.49 -10.51 4.54
N GLY A 112 -1.67 -10.14 3.28
CA GLY A 112 -1.18 -10.82 2.08
C GLY A 112 0.15 -10.28 1.56
N ASP A 113 0.15 -9.89 0.27
CA ASP A 113 1.35 -9.38 -0.40
C ASP A 113 1.87 -8.08 0.19
N TYR A 114 0.99 -7.22 0.70
CA TYR A 114 1.42 -6.00 1.38
C TYR A 114 2.34 -6.33 2.56
N LYS A 115 1.92 -7.28 3.41
CA LYS A 115 2.72 -7.75 4.55
C LYS A 115 4.02 -8.42 4.15
N LYS A 116 4.03 -9.17 3.04
CA LYS A 116 5.26 -9.80 2.52
C LYS A 116 6.28 -8.75 2.07
N VAL A 117 5.81 -7.70 1.37
CA VAL A 117 6.66 -6.57 0.96
C VAL A 117 7.20 -5.82 2.17
N GLU A 118 6.38 -5.53 3.19
CA GLU A 118 6.86 -4.93 4.43
C GLU A 118 7.97 -5.76 5.10
N ASN A 119 7.82 -7.08 5.14
CA ASN A 119 8.83 -7.97 5.71
C ASN A 119 10.13 -7.99 4.87
N GLU A 120 10.03 -7.93 3.53
CA GLU A 120 11.18 -7.83 2.63
C GLU A 120 11.96 -6.54 2.88
N ILE A 121 11.25 -5.40 2.93
CA ILE A 121 11.83 -4.09 3.25
C ILE A 121 12.47 -4.11 4.63
N ALA A 122 11.79 -4.65 5.65
CA ALA A 122 12.32 -4.72 7.01
C ALA A 122 13.61 -5.55 7.10
N GLN A 123 13.70 -6.64 6.36
CA GLN A 123 14.93 -7.44 6.29
C GLN A 123 16.06 -6.67 5.61
N ALA A 124 15.78 -5.97 4.51
CA ALA A 124 16.77 -5.15 3.80
C ALA A 124 17.32 -4.04 4.69
N VAL A 125 16.44 -3.30 5.38
CA VAL A 125 16.85 -2.23 6.32
C VAL A 125 17.68 -2.78 7.46
N LYS A 126 17.30 -3.92 8.07
CA LYS A 126 18.10 -4.59 9.11
C LYS A 126 19.48 -5.02 8.65
N GLN A 127 19.63 -5.33 7.37
CA GLN A 127 20.91 -5.68 6.74
C GLN A 127 21.74 -4.45 6.36
N GLY A 128 21.25 -3.24 6.60
CA GLY A 128 21.94 -1.98 6.28
C GLY A 128 21.92 -1.63 4.79
N LYS A 129 21.00 -2.20 4.02
CA LYS A 129 20.82 -1.88 2.62
C LYS A 129 20.18 -0.49 2.45
N ASN A 130 20.47 0.15 1.32
CA ASN A 130 19.79 1.38 0.95
C ASN A 130 18.39 1.04 0.43
N VAL A 131 17.37 1.62 1.06
CA VAL A 131 15.97 1.39 0.69
C VAL A 131 15.26 2.72 0.52
N ASP A 132 14.60 2.88 -0.61
CA ASP A 132 13.62 3.94 -0.87
C ASP A 132 12.23 3.30 -0.98
N ASP A 133 11.19 3.94 -0.42
CA ASP A 133 9.82 3.45 -0.42
C ASP A 133 8.83 4.58 -0.69
N SER A 134 7.94 4.37 -1.63
CA SER A 134 6.93 5.35 -2.02
C SER A 134 5.64 4.65 -2.45
N GLY A 135 4.55 5.40 -2.48
CA GLY A 135 3.29 4.88 -3.00
C GLY A 135 2.28 5.93 -3.36
N GLU A 136 1.30 5.48 -4.10
CA GLU A 136 0.15 6.26 -4.56
C GLU A 136 -1.12 5.54 -4.16
N ILE A 137 -2.13 6.31 -3.76
CA ILE A 137 -3.42 5.80 -3.29
C ILE A 137 -4.51 6.36 -4.19
N MET A 138 -5.37 5.49 -4.67
CA MET A 138 -6.51 5.86 -5.52
C MET A 138 -7.82 5.63 -4.77
N TYR A 139 -8.75 6.55 -4.94
CA TYR A 139 -10.08 6.51 -4.36
C TYR A 139 -11.14 6.59 -5.44
N GLU A 140 -12.30 6.00 -5.22
CA GLU A 140 -13.47 6.18 -6.08
C GLU A 140 -14.37 7.28 -5.48
N GLY A 141 -14.62 8.33 -6.26
CA GLY A 141 -15.51 9.42 -5.83
C GLY A 141 -15.11 10.05 -4.49
N ASP A 142 -16.07 10.10 -3.58
CA ASP A 142 -15.97 10.74 -2.28
C ASP A 142 -15.55 9.79 -1.16
N GLU A 143 -15.39 8.50 -1.46
CA GLU A 143 -15.09 7.46 -0.47
C GLU A 143 -13.75 7.73 0.24
N THR A 144 -13.70 7.48 1.53
CA THR A 144 -12.48 7.52 2.35
C THR A 144 -11.69 6.21 2.28
N ARG A 145 -12.33 5.16 1.75
CA ARG A 145 -11.72 3.86 1.53
C ARG A 145 -11.00 3.82 0.18
N PRO A 146 -9.68 3.54 0.14
CA PRO A 146 -8.96 3.40 -1.11
C PRO A 146 -9.53 2.30 -2.01
N SER A 147 -9.59 2.55 -3.31
CA SER A 147 -9.90 1.51 -4.30
C SER A 147 -8.66 0.71 -4.69
N LYS A 148 -7.54 1.39 -4.88
CA LYS A 148 -6.25 0.78 -5.25
C LYS A 148 -5.10 1.44 -4.49
N ILE A 149 -4.04 0.66 -4.25
CA ILE A 149 -2.77 1.15 -3.70
C ILE A 149 -1.65 0.65 -4.59
N LYS A 150 -0.78 1.55 -5.02
CA LYS A 150 0.46 1.25 -5.73
C LYS A 150 1.63 1.59 -4.83
N ARG A 151 2.48 0.63 -4.53
CA ARG A 151 3.72 0.81 -3.76
C ARG A 151 4.92 0.55 -4.67
N VAL A 152 5.89 1.43 -4.61
CA VAL A 152 7.17 1.30 -5.31
C VAL A 152 8.26 1.32 -4.26
N TYR A 153 9.10 0.29 -4.23
CA TYR A 153 10.26 0.27 -3.37
C TYR A 153 11.51 -0.15 -4.13
N GLU A 154 12.63 0.35 -3.69
CA GLU A 154 13.93 0.07 -4.28
C GLU A 154 14.89 -0.39 -3.19
N ILE A 155 15.60 -1.49 -3.41
CA ILE A 155 16.60 -2.04 -2.50
C ILE A 155 17.93 -2.14 -3.26
N ASP A 156 18.93 -1.34 -2.87
CA ASP A 156 20.24 -1.29 -3.51
C ASP A 156 20.17 -1.09 -5.04
N GLY A 157 19.18 -0.33 -5.54
CA GLY A 157 18.97 -0.04 -6.95
C GLY A 157 18.08 -1.07 -7.69
N GLU A 158 17.61 -2.12 -7.02
CA GLU A 158 16.63 -3.06 -7.57
C GLU A 158 15.21 -2.61 -7.23
N LYS A 159 14.46 -2.24 -8.26
CA LYS A 159 13.11 -1.70 -8.12
C LYS A 159 12.05 -2.79 -8.09
N SER A 160 11.05 -2.61 -7.25
CA SER A 160 9.84 -3.44 -7.20
C SER A 160 8.58 -2.57 -7.18
N VAL A 161 7.54 -3.05 -7.82
CA VAL A 161 6.24 -2.37 -7.90
C VAL A 161 5.16 -3.36 -7.48
N LEU A 162 4.46 -3.02 -6.39
CA LEU A 162 3.28 -3.75 -5.92
C LEU A 162 2.03 -2.92 -6.24
N LYS A 163 1.07 -3.51 -6.94
CA LYS A 163 -0.28 -2.98 -7.08
C LYS A 163 -1.24 -3.89 -6.32
N VAL A 164 -2.12 -3.34 -5.53
CA VAL A 164 -3.16 -4.07 -4.80
C VAL A 164 -4.52 -3.47 -5.10
N ASP A 165 -5.50 -4.33 -5.33
CA ASP A 165 -6.90 -3.97 -5.45
C ASP A 165 -7.55 -4.09 -4.07
N ASN A 166 -8.04 -2.97 -3.56
CA ASN A 166 -8.68 -2.88 -2.26
C ASN A 166 -10.22 -2.98 -2.34
N VAL A 167 -10.77 -2.97 -3.55
CA VAL A 167 -12.18 -3.28 -3.82
C VAL A 167 -12.29 -4.69 -4.39
N LYS A 168 -13.46 -5.32 -4.27
CA LYS A 168 -13.72 -6.63 -4.88
C LYS A 168 -13.96 -6.48 -6.39
N LYS A 169 -12.90 -6.10 -7.14
CA LYS A 169 -12.90 -6.03 -8.60
C LYS A 169 -11.66 -6.73 -9.12
N SER A 170 -11.78 -7.45 -10.22
CA SER A 170 -10.64 -8.03 -10.92
C SER A 170 -9.76 -6.91 -11.50
N PHE A 171 -8.45 -7.07 -11.42
CA PHE A 171 -7.53 -6.25 -12.20
C PHE A 171 -7.82 -6.44 -13.70
N ASP A 172 -7.64 -5.39 -14.48
CA ASP A 172 -7.49 -5.55 -15.91
C ASP A 172 -6.09 -6.14 -16.17
N LEU A 173 -6.04 -7.47 -16.25
CA LEU A 173 -4.80 -8.21 -16.51
C LEU A 173 -4.15 -7.78 -17.81
N MET A 174 -4.95 -7.42 -18.82
CA MET A 174 -4.43 -7.03 -20.11
C MET A 174 -3.62 -5.74 -20.00
N GLU A 175 -4.13 -4.71 -19.32
CA GLU A 175 -3.42 -3.44 -19.12
C GLU A 175 -2.09 -3.63 -18.37
N ASP A 176 -2.06 -4.53 -17.39
CA ASP A 176 -0.87 -4.76 -16.56
C ASP A 176 0.15 -5.73 -17.18
N PHE A 177 -0.25 -6.55 -18.13
CA PHE A 177 0.55 -7.65 -18.67
C PHE A 177 0.93 -7.51 -20.16
N GLU A 178 0.22 -6.70 -20.97
CA GLU A 178 0.40 -6.65 -22.43
C GLU A 178 1.82 -6.32 -22.90
N GLU A 179 2.64 -5.65 -22.08
CA GLU A 179 3.98 -5.25 -22.50
C GLU A 179 5.09 -6.24 -22.15
N ASN A 180 4.87 -7.23 -21.25
CA ASN A 180 5.98 -7.87 -20.54
C ASN A 180 5.87 -9.37 -20.26
N ILE A 181 4.77 -10.04 -20.60
CA ILE A 181 4.62 -11.50 -20.44
C ILE A 181 4.51 -12.16 -21.79
N GLU A 182 5.13 -13.34 -21.94
CA GLU A 182 4.85 -14.18 -23.11
C GLU A 182 3.34 -14.46 -23.17
N LYS A 183 2.75 -14.25 -24.35
CA LYS A 183 1.31 -14.41 -24.58
C LYS A 183 0.76 -15.75 -24.03
N ASN A 184 1.57 -16.83 -24.10
CA ASN A 184 1.20 -18.13 -23.58
C ASN A 184 1.04 -18.16 -22.06
N ASP A 185 1.85 -17.43 -21.29
CA ASP A 185 1.77 -17.42 -19.83
C ASP A 185 0.52 -16.64 -19.36
N LEU A 186 0.16 -15.58 -20.08
CA LEU A 186 -1.08 -14.85 -19.83
C LEU A 186 -2.31 -15.70 -20.20
N GLU A 187 -2.29 -16.37 -21.36
CA GLU A 187 -3.37 -17.28 -21.78
C GLU A 187 -3.55 -18.42 -20.77
N ASN A 188 -2.48 -19.00 -20.28
CA ASN A 188 -2.54 -20.05 -19.24
C ASN A 188 -3.14 -19.52 -17.93
N LEU A 189 -2.75 -18.32 -17.48
CA LEU A 189 -3.32 -17.71 -16.30
C LEU A 189 -4.82 -17.43 -16.45
N LEU A 190 -5.24 -16.91 -17.61
CA LEU A 190 -6.65 -16.64 -17.91
C LEU A 190 -7.45 -17.96 -17.95
N CYS A 191 -6.93 -19.01 -18.59
CA CYS A 191 -7.57 -20.34 -18.59
C CYS A 191 -7.72 -20.90 -17.17
N GLU A 192 -6.68 -20.80 -16.32
CA GLU A 192 -6.79 -21.28 -14.94
C GLU A 192 -7.85 -20.51 -14.13
N ILE A 193 -8.00 -19.19 -14.37
CA ILE A 193 -9.05 -18.38 -13.74
C ILE A 193 -10.43 -18.77 -14.27
N ASP A 194 -10.56 -18.99 -15.58
CA ASP A 194 -11.80 -19.44 -16.21
C ASP A 194 -12.20 -20.83 -15.71
N ASP A 195 -11.27 -21.79 -15.61
CA ASP A 195 -11.51 -23.12 -15.05
C ASP A 195 -12.04 -23.03 -13.60
N MET A 196 -11.46 -22.15 -12.77
CA MET A 196 -11.95 -21.92 -11.42
C MET A 196 -13.38 -21.35 -11.40
N HIS A 197 -13.74 -20.47 -12.35
CA HIS A 197 -15.10 -19.96 -12.50
C HIS A 197 -16.08 -21.03 -12.97
N GLU A 198 -15.66 -21.93 -13.88
CA GLU A 198 -16.49 -23.06 -14.35
C GLU A 198 -16.78 -24.04 -13.21
N ASP A 199 -15.84 -24.23 -12.29
CA ASP A 199 -16.04 -25.01 -11.05
C ASP A 199 -16.94 -24.31 -10.02
N GLY A 200 -17.49 -23.13 -10.35
CA GLY A 200 -18.39 -22.36 -9.50
C GLY A 200 -17.71 -21.54 -8.44
N CYS A 201 -16.39 -21.33 -8.55
CA CYS A 201 -15.62 -20.46 -7.67
C CYS A 201 -15.72 -18.99 -8.14
N ASP A 202 -16.00 -18.09 -7.24
CA ASP A 202 -15.88 -16.64 -7.48
C ASP A 202 -14.40 -16.25 -7.21
N VAL A 203 -13.67 -15.87 -8.24
CA VAL A 203 -12.21 -15.63 -8.18
C VAL A 203 -11.89 -14.17 -8.44
N SER A 204 -10.99 -13.59 -7.64
CA SER A 204 -10.50 -12.22 -7.83
C SER A 204 -8.98 -12.15 -7.81
N ILE A 205 -8.41 -11.25 -8.60
CA ILE A 205 -7.01 -10.89 -8.49
C ILE A 205 -6.88 -9.84 -7.40
N THR A 206 -6.03 -10.10 -6.42
CA THR A 206 -5.86 -9.23 -5.25
C THR A 206 -4.61 -8.36 -5.35
N SER A 207 -3.59 -8.80 -6.08
CA SER A 207 -2.32 -8.08 -6.19
C SER A 207 -1.53 -8.48 -7.42
N ILE A 208 -0.71 -7.54 -7.91
CA ILE A 208 0.34 -7.77 -8.92
C ILE A 208 1.63 -7.17 -8.39
N LEU A 209 2.68 -7.97 -8.26
CA LEU A 209 4.02 -7.55 -7.86
C LEU A 209 5.00 -7.74 -9.02
N LYS A 210 5.57 -6.65 -9.53
CA LYS A 210 6.61 -6.62 -10.57
C LYS A 210 7.95 -6.31 -9.92
N LYS A 211 9.00 -7.07 -10.26
CA LYS A 211 10.38 -6.85 -9.82
C LYS A 211 11.27 -6.56 -11.01
N TYR A 212 12.15 -5.58 -10.88
CA TYR A 212 13.06 -5.10 -11.92
C TYR A 212 14.49 -5.14 -11.41
N ASP A 213 15.46 -5.38 -12.32
CA ASP A 213 16.88 -5.24 -12.04
C ASP A 213 17.31 -3.75 -11.99
N GLN A 214 18.58 -3.50 -11.64
CA GLN A 214 19.16 -2.15 -11.59
C GLN A 214 19.16 -1.42 -12.93
N SER A 215 19.06 -2.16 -14.05
CA SER A 215 18.98 -1.61 -15.41
C SER A 215 17.55 -1.32 -15.87
N GLY A 216 16.55 -1.64 -15.02
CA GLY A 216 15.13 -1.46 -15.31
C GLY A 216 14.50 -2.60 -16.10
N ASN A 217 15.19 -3.74 -16.28
CA ASN A 217 14.61 -4.90 -16.94
C ASN A 217 13.69 -5.66 -15.97
N LEU A 218 12.53 -6.07 -16.43
CA LEU A 218 11.58 -6.87 -15.64
C LEU A 218 12.17 -8.26 -15.37
N LEU A 219 12.26 -8.64 -14.10
CA LEU A 219 12.77 -9.94 -13.65
C LEU A 219 11.66 -10.96 -13.44
N SER A 220 10.57 -10.55 -12.79
CA SER A 220 9.44 -11.42 -12.49
C SER A 220 8.16 -10.65 -12.26
N ILE A 221 7.03 -11.35 -12.46
CA ILE A 221 5.69 -10.87 -12.08
C ILE A 221 5.06 -11.93 -11.17
N ARG A 222 4.51 -11.50 -10.05
CA ARG A 222 3.72 -12.36 -9.15
C ARG A 222 2.29 -11.84 -9.07
N VAL A 223 1.32 -12.73 -9.29
CA VAL A 223 -0.12 -12.46 -9.23
C VAL A 223 -0.69 -13.14 -8.00
N GLY A 224 -1.40 -12.40 -7.17
CA GLY A 224 -2.19 -12.93 -6.07
C GLY A 224 -3.63 -13.16 -6.53
N ILE A 225 -4.12 -14.38 -6.35
CA ILE A 225 -5.47 -14.81 -6.71
C ILE A 225 -6.18 -15.23 -5.43
N ARG A 226 -7.44 -14.83 -5.27
CA ARG A 226 -8.29 -15.28 -4.18
C ARG A 226 -9.53 -15.97 -4.73
N ASN A 227 -9.85 -17.13 -4.19
CA ASN A 227 -11.16 -17.73 -4.29
C ASN A 227 -12.07 -17.06 -3.25
N GLU A 228 -13.08 -16.32 -3.69
CA GLU A 228 -13.97 -15.57 -2.81
C GLU A 228 -15.03 -16.49 -2.15
N THR A 229 -15.18 -17.71 -2.63
CA THR A 229 -16.13 -18.69 -2.09
C THR A 229 -15.64 -19.29 -0.78
N ASP A 230 -14.35 -19.65 -0.68
CA ASP A 230 -13.75 -20.30 0.49
C ASP A 230 -12.63 -19.46 1.15
N GLY A 231 -12.21 -18.35 0.49
CA GLY A 231 -11.18 -17.45 0.97
C GLY A 231 -9.76 -17.93 0.72
N GLU A 232 -9.56 -19.04 0.00
CA GLU A 232 -8.23 -19.55 -0.31
C GLU A 232 -7.45 -18.57 -1.20
N LYS A 233 -6.15 -18.44 -0.93
CA LYS A 233 -5.24 -17.57 -1.69
C LYS A 233 -4.18 -18.38 -2.40
N THR A 234 -4.04 -18.13 -3.70
CA THR A 234 -3.01 -18.69 -4.54
C THR A 234 -2.12 -17.58 -5.11
N TYR A 235 -0.84 -17.87 -5.30
CA TYR A 235 0.11 -16.94 -5.91
C TYR A 235 0.78 -17.64 -7.09
N LYS A 236 0.72 -17.01 -8.26
CA LYS A 236 1.43 -17.44 -9.46
C LYS A 236 2.61 -16.50 -9.73
N THR A 237 3.78 -17.06 -10.01
CA THR A 237 4.98 -16.27 -10.31
C THR A 237 5.49 -16.65 -11.70
N TYR A 238 5.74 -15.65 -12.52
CA TYR A 238 6.30 -15.76 -13.86
C TYR A 238 7.67 -15.08 -13.87
N ASP A 239 8.72 -15.88 -14.07
CA ASP A 239 10.09 -15.37 -14.18
C ASP A 239 10.39 -15.02 -15.63
N MET A 240 10.86 -13.79 -15.87
CA MET A 240 11.27 -13.38 -17.20
C MET A 240 12.57 -14.06 -17.58
N LYS A 241 12.60 -14.70 -18.74
CA LYS A 241 13.84 -15.27 -19.27
C LYS A 241 14.83 -14.12 -19.51
N LYS A 242 16.03 -14.21 -18.94
CA LYS A 242 17.13 -13.31 -19.32
C LYS A 242 17.30 -13.42 -20.82
N ALA A 243 17.15 -12.30 -21.55
CA ALA A 243 17.54 -12.23 -22.95
C ALA A 243 19.02 -12.61 -23.01
N GLY A 244 19.33 -13.76 -23.65
CA GLY A 244 20.67 -14.29 -23.79
C GLY A 244 21.52 -13.51 -24.76
#